data_03b79ccf07eaf0905fd05a0967193836
#
_entry.id   03b79ccf07eaf0905fd05a0967193836
#
_cell.length_a   1.000
_cell.length_b   1.000
_cell.length_c   1.000
_cell.angle_alpha   90.00
_cell.angle_beta   90.00
_cell.angle_gamma   90.00
#
_symmetry.space_group_name_H-M   'P 1'
#
loop_
_entity.id
_entity.type
_entity.pdbx_description
1 polymer ?
#
loop_
_entity_poly.entity_id
_entity_poly.type
_entity_poly.pdbx_seq_one_letter_code
_entity_poly.pdbx_strand_id
1 'polypeptide(L)'
;MIIDTHIHLDDSRYNDDIDEVLNRAREGGVKRFIIPGAHPDTLERALEIVEANSDVYFAVGIHPYDMDGFDTLDFDMYVKHKKCVAIGECGLDYYRLEGTDEEKEAEKLRQKEVFIAQIELAKKHNKPLIVHIRDASRDSKKVILDNNAGEVGGVLHCYNADEELLSLANENFYFGIGGVLTFKNAKKLVNVLPKIPQDKLLIETDGPYLTPMP
;
A
#
# COMPACT_ATOMS: atom_id res chain seq x y z
N MET A 1 -5.40 -10.63 17.99
CA MET A 1 -6.11 -9.51 17.32
C MET A 1 -5.59 -9.49 15.89
N ILE A 2 -6.47 -9.57 14.90
CA ILE A 2 -6.12 -9.50 13.48
C ILE A 2 -6.40 -8.07 12.98
N ILE A 3 -5.50 -7.51 12.21
CA ILE A 3 -5.68 -6.25 11.49
C ILE A 3 -5.46 -6.57 10.01
N ASP A 4 -6.41 -6.21 9.16
CA ASP A 4 -6.21 -6.20 7.72
C ASP A 4 -5.53 -4.89 7.35
N THR A 5 -4.24 -4.95 7.02
CA THR A 5 -3.43 -3.75 6.82
C THR A 5 -3.54 -3.15 5.43
N HIS A 6 -4.27 -3.82 4.51
CA HIS A 6 -4.48 -3.33 3.15
C HIS A 6 -5.73 -3.97 2.52
N ILE A 7 -6.80 -3.21 2.42
CA ILE A 7 -8.07 -3.62 1.78
C ILE A 7 -8.76 -2.41 1.14
N HIS A 8 -9.09 -2.52 -0.13
CA HIS A 8 -9.75 -1.45 -0.91
C HIS A 8 -11.28 -1.46 -0.68
N LEU A 9 -11.73 -1.17 0.54
CA LEU A 9 -13.15 -1.09 0.86
C LEU A 9 -13.87 0.04 0.10
N ASP A 10 -13.12 1.00 -0.42
CA ASP A 10 -13.57 2.09 -1.27
C ASP A 10 -13.80 1.69 -2.74
N ASP A 11 -13.43 0.45 -3.13
CA ASP A 11 -13.71 -0.10 -4.45
C ASP A 11 -15.22 -0.29 -4.68
N SER A 12 -15.69 0.07 -5.88
CA SER A 12 -17.11 0.00 -6.26
C SER A 12 -17.73 -1.39 -6.15
N ARG A 13 -16.93 -2.46 -6.17
CA ARG A 13 -17.40 -3.83 -5.97
C ARG A 13 -18.00 -4.09 -4.60
N TYR A 14 -17.71 -3.23 -3.62
CA TYR A 14 -18.28 -3.31 -2.27
C TYR A 14 -19.48 -2.39 -2.04
N ASN A 15 -19.94 -1.64 -3.04
CA ASN A 15 -21.01 -0.64 -2.85
C ASN A 15 -22.31 -1.25 -2.30
N ASP A 16 -22.65 -2.46 -2.72
CA ASP A 16 -23.95 -3.06 -2.42
C ASP A 16 -23.92 -3.92 -1.13
N ASP A 17 -22.72 -4.36 -0.66
CA ASP A 17 -22.62 -5.33 0.45
C ASP A 17 -21.52 -5.02 1.48
N ILE A 18 -21.00 -3.80 1.55
CA ILE A 18 -19.89 -3.43 2.42
C ILE A 18 -20.14 -3.79 3.90
N ASP A 19 -21.35 -3.57 4.41
CA ASP A 19 -21.68 -3.89 5.80
C ASP A 19 -21.64 -5.39 6.05
N GLU A 20 -22.08 -6.20 5.09
CA GLU A 20 -22.00 -7.66 5.18
C GLU A 20 -20.54 -8.14 5.11
N VAL A 21 -19.73 -7.56 4.24
CA VAL A 21 -18.30 -7.86 4.11
C VAL A 21 -17.58 -7.56 5.43
N LEU A 22 -17.77 -6.38 5.99
CA LEU A 22 -17.18 -5.98 7.27
C LEU A 22 -17.64 -6.88 8.41
N ASN A 23 -18.94 -7.23 8.48
CA ASN A 23 -19.47 -8.10 9.53
C ASN A 23 -18.88 -9.50 9.43
N ARG A 24 -18.81 -10.11 8.24
CA ARG A 24 -18.17 -11.42 8.04
C ARG A 24 -16.70 -11.40 8.47
N ALA A 25 -15.95 -10.33 8.12
CA ALA A 25 -14.56 -10.19 8.53
C ALA A 25 -14.40 -10.05 10.05
N ARG A 26 -15.28 -9.26 10.70
CA ARG A 26 -15.31 -9.10 12.17
C ARG A 26 -15.61 -10.42 12.89
N GLU A 27 -16.55 -11.20 12.37
CA GLU A 27 -16.87 -12.57 12.86
C GLU A 27 -15.68 -13.51 12.66
N GLY A 28 -14.94 -13.37 11.54
CA GLY A 28 -13.68 -14.05 11.26
C GLY A 28 -12.51 -13.63 12.16
N GLY A 29 -12.69 -12.62 13.03
CA GLY A 29 -11.68 -12.18 14.00
C GLY A 29 -10.89 -10.94 13.59
N VAL A 30 -11.15 -10.34 12.43
CA VAL A 30 -10.55 -9.05 12.04
C VAL A 30 -11.12 -7.94 12.91
N LYS A 31 -10.25 -7.13 13.50
CA LYS A 31 -10.63 -6.09 14.46
C LYS A 31 -10.38 -4.67 13.93
N ARG A 32 -9.58 -4.54 12.89
CA ARG A 32 -9.31 -3.26 12.24
C ARG A 32 -9.01 -3.46 10.77
N PHE A 33 -9.31 -2.42 9.98
CA PHE A 33 -9.12 -2.39 8.54
C PHE A 33 -8.42 -1.09 8.14
N ILE A 34 -7.54 -1.15 7.14
CA ILE A 34 -6.87 0.04 6.59
C ILE A 34 -7.15 0.11 5.09
N ILE A 35 -7.83 1.18 4.67
CA ILE A 35 -8.00 1.51 3.24
C ILE A 35 -6.72 2.22 2.78
N PRO A 36 -6.05 1.73 1.72
CA PRO A 36 -4.71 2.22 1.33
C PRO A 36 -4.69 3.64 0.72
N GLY A 37 -5.83 4.16 0.22
CA GLY A 37 -5.92 5.49 -0.36
C GLY A 37 -5.24 5.60 -1.72
N ALA A 38 -5.39 4.58 -2.58
CA ALA A 38 -4.66 4.45 -3.83
C ALA A 38 -5.05 5.48 -4.90
N HIS A 39 -6.31 5.91 -4.94
CA HIS A 39 -6.85 6.76 -6.00
C HIS A 39 -7.56 7.99 -5.42
N PRO A 40 -7.30 9.22 -5.97
CA PRO A 40 -7.94 10.44 -5.49
C PRO A 40 -9.48 10.40 -5.52
N ASP A 41 -10.06 9.84 -6.58
CA ASP A 41 -11.51 9.80 -6.79
C ASP A 41 -12.25 8.91 -5.79
N THR A 42 -11.56 7.99 -5.10
CA THR A 42 -12.16 7.12 -4.10
C THR A 42 -12.00 7.63 -2.66
N LEU A 43 -11.23 8.69 -2.44
CA LEU A 43 -10.96 9.21 -1.09
C LEU A 43 -12.20 9.71 -0.36
N GLU A 44 -13.15 10.34 -1.07
CA GLU A 44 -14.43 10.73 -0.46
C GLU A 44 -15.20 9.51 0.03
N ARG A 45 -15.24 8.45 -0.79
CA ARG A 45 -15.85 7.18 -0.40
C ARG A 45 -15.13 6.53 0.79
N ALA A 46 -13.80 6.57 0.80
CA ALA A 46 -13.01 6.10 1.94
C ALA A 46 -13.37 6.87 3.23
N LEU A 47 -13.53 8.20 3.16
CA LEU A 47 -13.98 9.02 4.30
C LEU A 47 -15.36 8.62 4.80
N GLU A 48 -16.36 8.44 3.93
CA GLU A 48 -17.69 7.98 4.30
C GLU A 48 -17.63 6.65 5.08
N ILE A 49 -16.84 5.69 4.57
CA ILE A 49 -16.69 4.38 5.20
C ILE A 49 -16.04 4.50 6.59
N VAL A 50 -14.97 5.29 6.74
CA VAL A 50 -14.28 5.42 8.02
C VAL A 50 -15.09 6.21 9.04
N GLU A 51 -15.91 7.16 8.63
CA GLU A 51 -16.80 7.87 9.55
C GLU A 51 -17.95 6.97 10.03
N ALA A 52 -18.45 6.08 9.18
CA ALA A 52 -19.48 5.11 9.54
C ALA A 52 -18.97 3.95 10.42
N ASN A 53 -17.66 3.64 10.39
CA ASN A 53 -17.10 2.46 11.03
C ASN A 53 -15.93 2.81 11.96
N SER A 54 -16.08 2.58 13.27
CA SER A 54 -15.06 2.95 14.28
C SER A 54 -13.75 2.20 14.16
N ASP A 55 -13.73 1.04 13.54
CA ASP A 55 -12.62 0.12 13.38
C ASP A 55 -11.96 0.20 11.98
N VAL A 56 -12.46 1.08 11.10
CA VAL A 56 -11.86 1.34 9.78
C VAL A 56 -11.04 2.61 9.81
N TYR A 57 -9.85 2.54 9.22
CA TYR A 57 -8.87 3.61 9.06
C TYR A 57 -8.51 3.75 7.59
N PHE A 58 -7.82 4.82 7.21
CA PHE A 58 -7.39 5.01 5.84
C PHE A 58 -5.99 5.63 5.75
N ALA A 59 -5.39 5.51 4.59
CA ALA A 59 -4.24 6.27 4.16
C ALA A 59 -4.64 7.25 3.05
N VAL A 60 -3.79 8.21 2.76
CA VAL A 60 -3.94 9.12 1.62
C VAL A 60 -2.66 9.12 0.80
N GLY A 61 -2.79 8.86 -0.48
CA GLY A 61 -1.66 8.80 -1.41
C GLY A 61 -2.10 8.77 -2.86
N ILE A 62 -1.13 8.54 -3.73
CA ILE A 62 -1.32 8.39 -5.17
C ILE A 62 -0.55 7.16 -5.63
N HIS A 63 -1.28 6.18 -6.13
CA HIS A 63 -0.70 5.00 -6.75
C HIS A 63 0.09 5.36 -8.02
N PRO A 64 1.19 4.67 -8.34
CA PRO A 64 2.01 5.00 -9.52
C PRO A 64 1.28 4.98 -10.87
N TYR A 65 0.07 4.43 -10.95
CA TYR A 65 -0.76 4.52 -12.17
C TYR A 65 -1.69 5.75 -12.21
N ASP A 66 -1.86 6.46 -11.11
CA ASP A 66 -2.86 7.54 -10.96
C ASP A 66 -2.20 8.90 -10.72
N MET A 67 -0.97 9.07 -11.20
CA MET A 67 -0.13 10.24 -10.91
C MET A 67 -0.71 11.58 -11.38
N ASP A 68 -1.62 11.59 -12.34
CA ASP A 68 -2.30 12.81 -12.81
C ASP A 68 -3.09 13.49 -11.69
N GLY A 69 -3.51 12.74 -10.69
CA GLY A 69 -4.18 13.26 -9.50
C GLY A 69 -3.25 13.95 -8.49
N PHE A 70 -1.93 13.77 -8.59
CA PHE A 70 -0.98 14.23 -7.59
C PHE A 70 -0.98 15.76 -7.42
N ASP A 71 -0.99 16.49 -8.53
CA ASP A 71 -0.91 17.96 -8.53
C ASP A 71 -2.23 18.63 -8.12
N THR A 72 -3.34 17.90 -8.07
CA THR A 72 -4.68 18.42 -7.79
C THR A 72 -5.23 18.00 -6.42
N LEU A 73 -4.67 16.96 -5.80
CA LEU A 73 -5.13 16.46 -4.51
C LEU A 73 -4.70 17.37 -3.36
N ASP A 74 -5.66 17.85 -2.57
CA ASP A 74 -5.36 18.50 -1.29
C ASP A 74 -5.04 17.47 -0.20
N PHE A 75 -3.79 17.03 -0.15
CA PHE A 75 -3.32 16.08 0.85
C PHE A 75 -3.55 16.56 2.29
N ASP A 76 -3.41 17.88 2.55
CA ASP A 76 -3.54 18.44 3.89
C ASP A 76 -4.95 18.27 4.48
N MET A 77 -5.97 18.20 3.63
CA MET A 77 -7.35 17.94 4.01
C MET A 77 -7.50 16.53 4.60
N TYR A 78 -6.91 15.54 3.96
CA TYR A 78 -7.06 14.14 4.36
C TYR A 78 -6.05 13.72 5.44
N VAL A 79 -4.79 14.12 5.32
CA VAL A 79 -3.71 13.66 6.21
C VAL A 79 -3.92 14.08 7.66
N LYS A 80 -4.60 15.21 7.89
CA LYS A 80 -4.93 15.72 9.24
C LYS A 80 -6.11 15.01 9.88
N HIS A 81 -6.84 14.21 9.13
CA HIS A 81 -7.97 13.47 9.68
C HIS A 81 -7.51 12.45 10.73
N LYS A 82 -8.24 12.36 11.86
CA LYS A 82 -7.87 11.50 13.02
C LYS A 82 -7.70 10.02 12.69
N LYS A 83 -8.38 9.54 11.63
CA LYS A 83 -8.32 8.15 11.16
C LYS A 83 -7.40 7.95 9.95
N CYS A 84 -6.74 9.00 9.47
CA CYS A 84 -5.67 8.84 8.50
C CYS A 84 -4.42 8.34 9.22
N VAL A 85 -3.97 7.12 8.91
CA VAL A 85 -2.90 6.44 9.64
C VAL A 85 -1.60 6.29 8.86
N ALA A 86 -1.59 6.55 7.55
CA ALA A 86 -0.42 6.40 6.69
C ALA A 86 -0.48 7.33 5.47
N ILE A 87 0.63 7.47 4.77
CA ILE A 87 0.70 7.99 3.41
C ILE A 87 0.82 6.80 2.46
N GLY A 88 -0.07 6.69 1.51
CA GLY A 88 -0.15 5.60 0.56
C GLY A 88 -1.56 5.49 -0.06
N GLU A 89 -1.67 4.67 -1.04
CA GLU A 89 -0.69 3.76 -1.62
C GLU A 89 0.25 4.54 -2.55
N CYS A 90 1.55 4.42 -2.37
CA CYS A 90 2.57 5.13 -3.15
C CYS A 90 3.68 4.17 -3.57
N GLY A 91 4.55 4.56 -4.47
CA GLY A 91 5.67 3.70 -4.85
C GLY A 91 5.94 3.65 -6.34
N LEU A 92 6.42 2.50 -6.84
CA LEU A 92 6.83 2.32 -8.24
C LEU A 92 6.22 1.04 -8.82
N ASP A 93 5.64 1.14 -10.03
CA ASP A 93 5.16 0.02 -10.82
C ASP A 93 5.65 0.11 -12.27
N TYR A 94 6.53 -0.81 -12.68
CA TYR A 94 7.08 -0.83 -14.03
C TYR A 94 6.46 -1.93 -14.90
N TYR A 95 5.48 -2.66 -14.37
CA TYR A 95 4.87 -3.79 -15.06
C TYR A 95 4.03 -3.38 -16.29
N ARG A 96 3.34 -2.24 -16.22
CA ARG A 96 2.41 -1.79 -17.28
C ARG A 96 2.93 -0.58 -18.07
N LEU A 97 4.25 -0.34 -18.06
CA LEU A 97 4.80 0.75 -18.86
C LEU A 97 4.61 0.48 -20.35
N GLU A 98 3.97 1.42 -21.03
CA GLU A 98 3.66 1.36 -22.45
C GLU A 98 4.46 2.40 -23.25
N GLY A 99 4.48 2.29 -24.59
CA GLY A 99 5.14 3.24 -25.47
C GLY A 99 6.59 2.90 -25.81
N THR A 100 7.33 3.90 -26.31
CA THR A 100 8.75 3.80 -26.65
C THR A 100 9.64 3.70 -25.40
N ASP A 101 10.92 3.38 -25.56
CA ASP A 101 11.83 3.31 -24.43
C ASP A 101 12.01 4.68 -23.76
N GLU A 102 11.99 5.79 -24.54
CA GLU A 102 12.03 7.15 -24.02
C GLU A 102 10.79 7.48 -23.20
N GLU A 103 9.60 7.10 -23.66
CA GLU A 103 8.34 7.30 -22.94
C GLU A 103 8.32 6.50 -21.63
N LYS A 104 8.77 5.25 -21.65
CA LYS A 104 8.88 4.43 -20.42
C LYS A 104 9.85 5.00 -19.41
N GLU A 105 11.00 5.51 -19.85
CA GLU A 105 11.96 6.15 -18.94
C GLU A 105 11.41 7.48 -18.37
N ALA A 106 10.68 8.25 -19.14
CA ALA A 106 10.01 9.45 -18.67
C ALA A 106 8.96 9.11 -17.60
N GLU A 107 8.17 8.06 -17.82
CA GLU A 107 7.17 7.57 -16.86
C GLU A 107 7.82 7.06 -15.57
N LYS A 108 8.91 6.28 -15.65
CA LYS A 108 9.66 5.86 -14.46
C LYS A 108 10.19 7.04 -13.65
N LEU A 109 10.66 8.09 -14.35
CA LEU A 109 11.14 9.31 -13.70
C LEU A 109 9.98 10.00 -12.96
N ARG A 110 8.83 10.16 -13.61
CA ARG A 110 7.64 10.76 -13.00
C ARG A 110 7.17 9.98 -11.79
N GLN A 111 7.11 8.64 -11.85
CA GLN A 111 6.77 7.79 -10.71
C GLN A 111 7.73 8.02 -9.53
N LYS A 112 9.04 8.12 -9.79
CA LYS A 112 10.04 8.41 -8.75
C LYS A 112 9.83 9.79 -8.11
N GLU A 113 9.56 10.82 -8.90
CA GLU A 113 9.29 12.18 -8.41
C GLU A 113 8.07 12.21 -7.49
N VAL A 114 6.97 11.57 -7.90
CA VAL A 114 5.73 11.48 -7.11
C VAL A 114 5.95 10.65 -5.84
N PHE A 115 6.71 9.55 -5.92
CA PHE A 115 7.04 8.74 -4.75
C PHE A 115 7.89 9.52 -3.74
N ILE A 116 8.93 10.26 -4.20
CA ILE A 116 9.76 11.11 -3.34
C ILE A 116 8.91 12.18 -2.65
N ALA A 117 8.01 12.84 -3.38
CA ALA A 117 7.14 13.85 -2.80
C ALA A 117 6.22 13.27 -1.71
N GLN A 118 5.74 12.03 -1.88
CA GLN A 118 4.95 11.34 -0.88
C GLN A 118 5.78 10.89 0.34
N ILE A 119 7.05 10.53 0.15
CA ILE A 119 7.99 10.30 1.27
C ILE A 119 8.16 11.59 2.10
N GLU A 120 8.38 12.72 1.46
CA GLU A 120 8.51 14.00 2.15
C GLU A 120 7.21 14.41 2.88
N LEU A 121 6.06 14.13 2.28
CA LEU A 121 4.75 14.32 2.93
C LEU A 121 4.62 13.43 4.19
N ALA A 122 5.02 12.16 4.09
CA ALA A 122 5.00 11.21 5.22
C ALA A 122 5.89 11.71 6.37
N LYS A 123 7.11 12.17 6.08
CA LYS A 123 8.03 12.75 7.06
C LYS A 123 7.45 14.02 7.69
N LYS A 124 6.91 14.94 6.88
CA LYS A 124 6.27 16.19 7.36
C LYS A 124 5.16 15.91 8.38
N HIS A 125 4.38 14.85 8.19
CA HIS A 125 3.24 14.52 9.04
C HIS A 125 3.50 13.38 10.03
N ASN A 126 4.75 12.87 10.07
CA ASN A 126 5.16 11.75 10.91
C ASN A 126 4.22 10.53 10.78
N LYS A 127 3.96 10.14 9.54
CA LYS A 127 3.12 8.99 9.21
C LYS A 127 3.92 7.94 8.44
N PRO A 128 3.71 6.63 8.70
CA PRO A 128 4.33 5.57 7.93
C PRO A 128 3.83 5.55 6.48
N LEU A 129 4.57 4.84 5.63
CA LEU A 129 4.25 4.65 4.21
C LEU A 129 3.54 3.31 3.98
N ILE A 130 2.60 3.27 3.03
CA ILE A 130 2.12 2.04 2.38
C ILE A 130 2.71 2.03 0.97
N VAL A 131 3.67 1.12 0.72
CA VAL A 131 4.50 1.15 -0.48
C VAL A 131 4.14 0.01 -1.43
N HIS A 132 3.76 0.38 -2.64
CA HIS A 132 3.58 -0.50 -3.79
C HIS A 132 4.89 -0.68 -4.55
N ILE A 133 5.29 -1.93 -4.84
CA ILE A 133 6.48 -2.22 -5.62
C ILE A 133 6.21 -3.35 -6.60
N ARG A 134 6.24 -3.06 -7.91
CA ARG A 134 6.07 -4.07 -8.95
C ARG A 134 7.06 -3.86 -10.08
N ASP A 135 7.89 -4.88 -10.33
CA ASP A 135 9.00 -4.86 -11.31
C ASP A 135 9.96 -3.67 -11.15
N ALA A 136 10.07 -3.12 -9.94
CA ALA A 136 10.80 -1.90 -9.62
C ALA A 136 11.62 -1.98 -8.33
N SER A 137 11.97 -3.18 -7.84
CA SER A 137 12.57 -3.39 -6.51
C SER A 137 13.83 -2.57 -6.28
N ARG A 138 14.77 -2.57 -7.24
CA ARG A 138 16.04 -1.85 -7.13
C ARG A 138 15.86 -0.34 -7.03
N ASP A 139 15.01 0.22 -7.89
CA ASP A 139 14.73 1.65 -7.90
C ASP A 139 13.95 2.07 -6.66
N SER A 140 12.96 1.29 -6.24
CA SER A 140 12.19 1.55 -5.02
C SER A 140 13.10 1.54 -3.79
N LYS A 141 13.96 0.55 -3.65
CA LYS A 141 14.95 0.49 -2.56
C LYS A 141 15.86 1.73 -2.57
N LYS A 142 16.35 2.11 -3.76
CA LYS A 142 17.19 3.30 -3.90
C LYS A 142 16.46 4.57 -3.47
N VAL A 143 15.22 4.78 -3.94
CA VAL A 143 14.41 5.94 -3.55
C VAL A 143 14.17 5.98 -2.05
N ILE A 144 13.82 4.85 -1.43
CA ILE A 144 13.58 4.73 0.01
C ILE A 144 14.82 5.13 0.81
N LEU A 145 16.01 4.60 0.42
CA LEU A 145 17.25 4.85 1.14
C LEU A 145 17.77 6.28 0.92
N ASP A 146 17.80 6.75 -0.32
CA ASP A 146 18.34 8.08 -0.67
C ASP A 146 17.51 9.21 -0.04
N ASN A 147 16.22 8.99 0.24
CA ASN A 147 15.33 9.97 0.84
C ASN A 147 15.05 9.72 2.33
N ASN A 148 15.84 8.85 2.99
CA ASN A 148 15.71 8.54 4.41
C ASN A 148 14.28 8.18 4.85
N ALA A 149 13.55 7.43 4.02
CA ALA A 149 12.16 7.05 4.32
C ALA A 149 12.04 6.18 5.60
N GLY A 150 13.14 5.56 6.04
CA GLY A 150 13.25 4.84 7.30
C GLY A 150 12.99 5.70 8.55
N GLU A 151 13.04 7.05 8.45
CA GLU A 151 12.66 7.94 9.55
C GLU A 151 11.20 7.74 9.97
N VAL A 152 10.31 7.46 9.03
CA VAL A 152 8.90 7.16 9.27
C VAL A 152 8.57 5.69 9.09
N GLY A 153 9.37 4.97 8.29
CA GLY A 153 9.16 3.57 7.98
C GLY A 153 7.87 3.32 7.20
N GLY A 154 7.39 2.07 7.21
CA GLY A 154 6.16 1.73 6.51
C GLY A 154 6.00 0.23 6.28
N VAL A 155 5.16 -0.11 5.31
CA VAL A 155 4.95 -1.48 4.85
C VAL A 155 5.18 -1.57 3.34
N LEU A 156 5.92 -2.59 2.92
CA LEU A 156 5.94 -3.04 1.54
C LEU A 156 4.71 -3.94 1.37
N HIS A 157 3.62 -3.35 0.86
CA HIS A 157 2.37 -4.05 0.65
C HIS A 157 2.51 -5.09 -0.46
N CYS A 158 1.75 -6.17 -0.38
CA CYS A 158 1.76 -7.29 -1.33
C CYS A 158 3.19 -7.69 -1.75
N TYR A 159 4.05 -7.93 -0.74
CA TYR A 159 5.49 -8.08 -0.94
C TYR A 159 5.83 -9.03 -2.08
N ASN A 160 6.55 -8.53 -3.06
CA ASN A 160 6.85 -9.19 -4.34
C ASN A 160 7.91 -10.31 -4.28
N ALA A 161 8.35 -10.67 -3.06
CA ALA A 161 9.35 -11.71 -2.81
C ALA A 161 10.76 -11.44 -3.40
N ASP A 162 11.13 -10.19 -3.61
CA ASP A 162 12.47 -9.83 -4.04
C ASP A 162 13.41 -9.70 -2.83
N GLU A 163 14.38 -10.60 -2.73
CA GLU A 163 15.33 -10.65 -1.61
C GLU A 163 16.15 -9.36 -1.44
N GLU A 164 16.30 -8.55 -2.49
CA GLU A 164 17.00 -7.27 -2.42
C GLU A 164 16.31 -6.29 -1.44
N LEU A 165 14.99 -6.41 -1.29
CA LEU A 165 14.19 -5.57 -0.39
C LEU A 165 14.27 -5.99 1.08
N LEU A 166 14.75 -7.21 1.41
CA LEU A 166 14.79 -7.71 2.79
C LEU A 166 15.60 -6.80 3.73
N SER A 167 16.62 -6.13 3.21
CA SER A 167 17.42 -5.19 4.00
C SER A 167 16.64 -4.00 4.54
N LEU A 168 15.47 -3.67 3.93
CA LEU A 168 14.59 -2.61 4.41
C LEU A 168 13.93 -2.92 5.77
N ALA A 169 13.98 -4.19 6.22
CA ALA A 169 13.63 -4.53 7.60
C ALA A 169 14.42 -3.72 8.64
N ASN A 170 15.67 -3.36 8.33
CA ASN A 170 16.54 -2.53 9.18
C ASN A 170 16.22 -1.02 9.08
N GLU A 171 15.41 -0.63 8.10
CA GLU A 171 14.98 0.73 7.81
C GLU A 171 13.51 0.98 8.23
N ASN A 172 13.06 0.29 9.28
CA ASN A 172 11.70 0.38 9.81
C ASN A 172 10.59 -0.03 8.85
N PHE A 173 10.89 -0.84 7.82
CA PHE A 173 9.85 -1.37 6.93
C PHE A 173 9.39 -2.76 7.37
N TYR A 174 8.11 -3.00 7.19
CA TYR A 174 7.40 -4.26 7.36
C TYR A 174 7.04 -4.84 6.00
N PHE A 175 6.63 -6.11 5.98
CA PHE A 175 6.31 -6.85 4.76
C PHE A 175 4.87 -7.36 4.84
N GLY A 176 4.01 -6.85 3.97
CA GLY A 176 2.62 -7.27 3.84
C GLY A 176 2.52 -8.59 3.10
N ILE A 177 1.86 -9.56 3.72
CA ILE A 177 1.67 -10.90 3.18
C ILE A 177 0.18 -11.17 3.06
N GLY A 178 -0.28 -11.29 1.82
CA GLY A 178 -1.68 -11.52 1.47
C GLY A 178 -1.96 -12.88 0.84
N GLY A 179 -3.11 -12.97 0.18
CA GLY A 179 -3.61 -14.19 -0.47
C GLY A 179 -2.69 -14.81 -1.50
N VAL A 180 -1.80 -14.02 -2.10
CA VAL A 180 -0.78 -14.49 -3.07
C VAL A 180 0.06 -15.65 -2.52
N LEU A 181 0.31 -15.70 -1.21
CA LEU A 181 1.07 -16.79 -0.60
C LEU A 181 0.44 -18.18 -0.87
N THR A 182 -0.87 -18.25 -1.08
CA THR A 182 -1.61 -19.49 -1.34
C THR A 182 -1.60 -19.93 -2.81
N PHE A 183 -1.09 -19.09 -3.73
CA PHE A 183 -1.11 -19.38 -5.16
C PHE A 183 -0.12 -20.46 -5.52
N LYS A 184 -0.50 -21.36 -6.43
CA LYS A 184 0.34 -22.49 -6.90
C LYS A 184 1.69 -22.05 -7.47
N ASN A 185 1.79 -20.83 -7.99
CA ASN A 185 3.00 -20.25 -8.56
C ASN A 185 3.77 -19.35 -7.59
N ALA A 186 3.34 -19.19 -6.33
CA ALA A 186 3.96 -18.33 -5.32
C ALA A 186 5.31 -18.87 -4.76
N LYS A 187 6.03 -19.67 -5.54
CA LYS A 187 7.27 -20.37 -5.09
C LYS A 187 8.33 -19.39 -4.54
N LYS A 188 8.47 -18.21 -5.15
CA LYS A 188 9.42 -17.21 -4.66
C LYS A 188 9.03 -16.72 -3.26
N LEU A 189 7.76 -16.35 -3.06
CA LEU A 189 7.26 -15.84 -1.78
C LEU A 189 7.38 -16.90 -0.68
N VAL A 190 7.02 -18.15 -0.96
CA VAL A 190 7.18 -19.29 -0.01
C VAL A 190 8.65 -19.46 0.41
N ASN A 191 9.60 -19.32 -0.52
CA ASN A 191 11.04 -19.46 -0.25
C ASN A 191 11.63 -18.27 0.53
N VAL A 192 11.10 -17.06 0.34
CA VAL A 192 11.60 -15.84 0.98
C VAL A 192 10.97 -15.61 2.33
N LEU A 193 9.71 -16.01 2.53
CA LEU A 193 8.96 -15.80 3.77
C LEU A 193 9.74 -16.17 5.05
N PRO A 194 10.44 -17.32 5.13
CA PRO A 194 11.24 -17.66 6.31
C PRO A 194 12.43 -16.75 6.59
N LYS A 195 12.83 -15.92 5.61
CA LYS A 195 13.95 -14.96 5.73
C LYS A 195 13.50 -13.62 6.29
N ILE A 196 12.19 -13.34 6.31
CA ILE A 196 11.65 -12.10 6.88
C ILE A 196 11.63 -12.25 8.41
N PRO A 197 12.15 -11.26 9.16
CA PRO A 197 12.04 -11.27 10.61
C PRO A 197 10.56 -11.35 11.03
N GLN A 198 10.23 -12.22 11.98
CA GLN A 198 8.84 -12.48 12.36
C GLN A 198 8.12 -11.24 12.88
N ASP A 199 8.84 -10.34 13.55
CA ASP A 199 8.35 -9.07 14.06
C ASP A 199 8.18 -7.99 12.98
N LYS A 200 8.55 -8.30 11.72
CA LYS A 200 8.41 -7.45 10.54
C LYS A 200 7.32 -7.95 9.57
N LEU A 201 6.57 -8.98 9.93
CA LEU A 201 5.48 -9.50 9.11
C LEU A 201 4.16 -8.81 9.46
N LEU A 202 3.44 -8.37 8.44
CA LEU A 202 2.04 -7.96 8.51
C LEU A 202 1.18 -8.85 7.61
N ILE A 203 -0.10 -8.93 7.93
CA ILE A 203 -1.08 -9.67 7.13
C ILE A 203 -2.09 -8.70 6.51
N GLU A 204 -2.49 -8.99 5.31
CA GLU A 204 -3.41 -8.19 4.53
C GLU A 204 -4.25 -9.06 3.61
N THR A 205 -5.31 -8.51 3.02
CA THR A 205 -6.10 -9.22 2.01
C THR A 205 -5.85 -8.71 0.60
N ASP A 206 -5.62 -7.42 0.43
CA ASP A 206 -5.67 -6.71 -0.84
C ASP A 206 -7.06 -6.83 -1.51
N GLY A 207 -8.07 -7.11 -0.69
CA GLY A 207 -9.45 -7.28 -1.18
C GLY A 207 -9.98 -6.00 -1.85
N PRO A 208 -10.72 -6.15 -2.94
CA PRO A 208 -11.29 -7.36 -3.55
C PRO A 208 -10.38 -8.07 -4.57
N TYR A 209 -9.09 -7.77 -4.56
CA TYR A 209 -8.09 -8.42 -5.41
C TYR A 209 -7.49 -9.66 -4.73
N LEU A 210 -6.70 -10.41 -5.46
CA LEU A 210 -5.78 -11.46 -5.00
C LEU A 210 -6.37 -12.45 -3.99
N THR A 211 -7.65 -12.82 -4.15
CA THR A 211 -8.36 -13.78 -3.29
C THR A 211 -7.52 -15.05 -3.04
N PRO A 212 -7.34 -15.48 -1.77
CA PRO A 212 -6.61 -16.71 -1.47
C PRO A 212 -7.20 -17.91 -2.18
N MET A 213 -6.33 -18.82 -2.61
CA MET A 213 -6.77 -20.12 -3.14
C MET A 213 -7.24 -21.00 -1.97
N PRO A 214 -8.35 -21.74 -2.16
CA PRO A 214 -8.87 -22.67 -1.17
C PRO A 214 -7.95 -23.87 -0.93
#